data_18a5c829925900ef5bacb1baf347503d
#
_entry.id   18a5c829925900ef5bacb1baf347503d
#
_cell.length_a   1.000
_cell.length_b   1.000
_cell.length_c   1.000
_cell.angle_alpha   90.00
_cell.angle_beta   90.00
_cell.angle_gamma   90.00
#
_symmetry.space_group_name_H-M   'P 1'
#
loop_
_entity.id
_entity.type
_entity.pdbx_description
1 polymer ?
#
loop_
_entity_poly.entity_id
_entity_poly.type
_entity_poly.pdbx_seq_one_letter_code
_entity_poly.pdbx_strand_id
1 'polypeptide(L)'
;MLRPSGAAGVGFIAALFAFLVTPGPQAAGVLAPEPIIAGVRLFYGPGDGFGAIDERLIAGARRHIDLAGFVLTDHGVIDALSRAAARGVVVRVYLDSEENDRSARAIATLANAPKVEVRRKAPSRDLMHLKSYQIDERLLRTGSANFSFSAGSYQDNDLIVLESPQAAARFLDTFERLWARPDNQRIGVR
;
A
#
# COMPACT_ATOMS: atom_id res chain seq x y z
N MET A 1 -31.20 -72.42 -58.02
CA MET A 1 -31.07 -72.64 -56.57
C MET A 1 -29.60 -72.53 -56.24
N LEU A 2 -29.15 -71.42 -55.61
CA LEU A 2 -27.93 -71.33 -54.86
C LEU A 2 -27.79 -69.84 -54.33
N ARG A 3 -27.77 -69.68 -53.03
CA ARG A 3 -27.65 -68.39 -52.36
C ARG A 3 -26.18 -67.97 -52.33
N PRO A 4 -25.88 -66.69 -52.41
CA PRO A 4 -24.55 -66.22 -52.02
C PRO A 4 -24.50 -65.81 -50.55
N SER A 5 -23.39 -66.20 -49.95
CA SER A 5 -23.01 -65.92 -48.56
C SER A 5 -22.57 -64.45 -48.39
N GLY A 6 -23.13 -63.81 -47.36
CA GLY A 6 -22.72 -62.47 -46.97
C GLY A 6 -21.42 -62.52 -46.16
N ALA A 7 -20.51 -61.61 -46.49
CA ALA A 7 -19.32 -61.35 -45.71
C ALA A 7 -19.63 -60.17 -44.73
N ALA A 8 -19.51 -60.43 -43.45
CA ALA A 8 -19.63 -59.44 -42.40
C ALA A 8 -18.33 -58.65 -42.29
N GLY A 9 -18.36 -57.34 -42.60
CA GLY A 9 -17.25 -56.44 -42.35
C GLY A 9 -17.25 -55.98 -40.92
N VAL A 10 -16.18 -56.28 -40.21
CA VAL A 10 -15.93 -55.79 -38.82
C VAL A 10 -15.33 -54.39 -38.96
N GLY A 11 -16.14 -53.39 -38.68
CA GLY A 11 -15.69 -52.00 -38.57
C GLY A 11 -14.97 -51.76 -37.25
N PHE A 12 -13.69 -51.47 -37.30
CA PHE A 12 -12.94 -50.98 -36.15
C PHE A 12 -13.29 -49.50 -35.91
N ILE A 13 -13.99 -49.24 -34.83
CA ILE A 13 -14.19 -47.87 -34.31
C ILE A 13 -12.98 -47.52 -33.48
N ALA A 14 -12.08 -46.70 -34.04
CA ALA A 14 -10.98 -46.09 -33.27
C ALA A 14 -11.57 -44.97 -32.41
N ALA A 15 -11.71 -45.22 -31.11
CA ALA A 15 -12.06 -44.16 -30.14
C ALA A 15 -10.88 -43.24 -29.94
N LEU A 16 -10.95 -42.02 -30.44
CA LEU A 16 -9.98 -40.96 -30.21
C LEU A 16 -10.23 -40.37 -28.81
N PHE A 17 -9.45 -40.81 -27.82
CA PHE A 17 -9.43 -40.17 -26.52
C PHE A 17 -8.70 -38.82 -26.62
N ALA A 18 -9.43 -37.73 -26.75
CA ALA A 18 -8.90 -36.40 -26.58
C ALA A 18 -8.64 -36.16 -25.09
N PHE A 19 -7.37 -36.21 -24.67
CA PHE A 19 -6.97 -35.74 -23.36
C PHE A 19 -7.20 -34.21 -23.31
N LEU A 20 -8.27 -33.80 -22.64
CA LEU A 20 -8.43 -32.40 -22.22
C LEU A 20 -7.38 -32.13 -21.14
N VAL A 21 -6.28 -31.53 -21.57
CA VAL A 21 -5.31 -30.92 -20.64
C VAL A 21 -5.99 -29.67 -20.07
N THR A 22 -6.55 -29.79 -18.86
CA THR A 22 -6.99 -28.60 -18.12
C THR A 22 -5.73 -27.81 -17.75
N PRO A 23 -5.62 -26.53 -18.15
CA PRO A 23 -4.53 -25.70 -17.65
C PRO A 23 -4.64 -25.62 -16.12
N GLY A 24 -3.58 -26.02 -15.43
CA GLY A 24 -3.47 -25.83 -13.98
C GLY A 24 -3.60 -24.34 -13.62
N PRO A 25 -3.90 -24.02 -12.33
CA PRO A 25 -3.98 -22.62 -11.93
C PRO A 25 -2.66 -21.95 -12.22
N GLN A 26 -2.66 -21.09 -13.25
CA GLN A 26 -1.57 -20.16 -13.46
C GLN A 26 -1.48 -19.29 -12.21
N ALA A 27 -0.35 -19.31 -11.54
CA ALA A 27 -0.05 -18.34 -10.51
C ALA A 27 -0.29 -16.96 -11.15
N ALA A 28 -1.32 -16.28 -10.69
CA ALA A 28 -1.60 -14.92 -11.12
C ALA A 28 -0.39 -14.08 -10.71
N GLY A 29 0.50 -13.81 -11.67
CA GLY A 29 1.54 -12.82 -11.49
C GLY A 29 0.82 -11.54 -11.13
N VAL A 30 1.17 -10.95 -9.98
CA VAL A 30 0.62 -9.64 -9.57
C VAL A 30 1.03 -8.66 -10.67
N LEU A 31 0.10 -8.42 -11.61
CA LEU A 31 0.28 -7.38 -12.61
C LEU A 31 0.29 -6.05 -11.85
N ALA A 32 1.34 -5.27 -12.04
CA ALA A 32 1.33 -3.89 -11.58
C ALA A 32 0.10 -3.21 -12.20
N PRO A 33 -0.79 -2.59 -11.40
CA PRO A 33 -2.00 -2.00 -11.93
C PRO A 33 -1.63 -0.95 -12.97
N GLU A 34 -2.19 -1.12 -14.16
CA GLU A 34 -2.07 -0.13 -15.23
C GLU A 34 -2.73 1.19 -14.79
N PRO A 35 -2.17 2.34 -15.13
CA PRO A 35 -2.75 3.62 -14.78
C PRO A 35 -4.12 3.76 -15.47
N ILE A 36 -5.18 3.86 -14.68
CA ILE A 36 -6.55 4.12 -15.17
C ILE A 36 -6.64 5.51 -15.79
N ILE A 37 -5.89 6.45 -15.23
CA ILE A 37 -5.68 7.82 -15.72
C ILE A 37 -4.18 8.09 -15.62
N ALA A 38 -3.62 8.82 -16.55
CA ALA A 38 -2.20 9.16 -16.51
C ALA A 38 -1.83 9.76 -15.13
N GLY A 39 -0.84 9.17 -14.46
CA GLY A 39 -0.40 9.57 -13.14
C GLY A 39 -1.24 9.03 -11.96
N VAL A 40 -2.24 8.18 -12.20
CA VAL A 40 -3.05 7.55 -11.16
C VAL A 40 -2.84 6.04 -11.18
N ARG A 41 -2.52 5.45 -10.03
CA ARG A 41 -2.44 4.01 -9.83
C ARG A 41 -3.36 3.60 -8.68
N LEU A 42 -4.13 2.54 -8.88
CA LEU A 42 -5.05 1.97 -7.90
C LEU A 42 -4.57 0.58 -7.52
N PHE A 43 -4.66 0.28 -6.24
CA PHE A 43 -4.29 -1.01 -5.67
C PHE A 43 -5.39 -1.45 -4.70
N TYR A 44 -5.63 -2.74 -4.61
CA TYR A 44 -6.66 -3.31 -3.75
C TYR A 44 -6.09 -4.42 -2.88
N GLY A 45 -6.42 -4.39 -1.60
CA GLY A 45 -6.14 -5.47 -0.65
C GLY A 45 -7.32 -6.41 -0.50
N PRO A 46 -7.08 -7.60 0.06
CA PRO A 46 -5.76 -8.20 0.20
C PRO A 46 -5.20 -8.68 -1.14
N GLY A 47 -3.88 -8.58 -1.31
CA GLY A 47 -3.19 -9.13 -2.50
C GLY A 47 -2.12 -8.24 -3.10
N ASP A 48 -2.36 -6.93 -3.24
CA ASP A 48 -1.41 -6.02 -3.91
C ASP A 48 -0.18 -5.62 -3.08
N GLY A 49 -0.09 -6.05 -1.82
CA GLY A 49 1.11 -5.87 -1.01
C GLY A 49 1.41 -4.41 -0.67
N PHE A 50 0.48 -3.71 -0.03
CA PHE A 50 0.56 -2.27 0.26
C PHE A 50 1.84 -1.84 0.97
N GLY A 51 2.35 -2.62 1.94
CA GLY A 51 3.61 -2.33 2.62
C GLY A 51 4.77 -2.19 1.65
N ALA A 52 4.93 -3.13 0.71
CA ALA A 52 5.98 -3.09 -0.30
C ALA A 52 5.82 -1.92 -1.29
N ILE A 53 4.58 -1.51 -1.58
CA ILE A 53 4.29 -0.32 -2.39
C ILE A 53 4.74 0.93 -1.64
N ASP A 54 4.30 1.10 -0.38
CA ASP A 54 4.66 2.23 0.47
C ASP A 54 6.18 2.33 0.66
N GLU A 55 6.87 1.22 0.96
CA GLU A 55 8.34 1.18 1.08
C GLU A 55 9.04 1.66 -0.20
N ARG A 56 8.57 1.22 -1.37
CA ARG A 56 9.13 1.61 -2.66
C ARG A 56 8.93 3.09 -2.96
N LEU A 57 7.75 3.63 -2.68
CA LEU A 57 7.45 5.05 -2.87
C LEU A 57 8.32 5.91 -1.96
N ILE A 58 8.42 5.55 -0.67
CA ILE A 58 9.26 6.24 0.34
C ILE A 58 10.74 6.16 -0.04
N ALA A 59 11.20 5.02 -0.58
CA ALA A 59 12.58 4.89 -1.05
C ALA A 59 12.92 5.87 -2.19
N GLY A 60 11.92 6.26 -3.00
CA GLY A 60 12.06 7.24 -4.08
C GLY A 60 12.12 8.71 -3.63
N ALA A 61 11.83 9.01 -2.37
CA ALA A 61 11.83 10.37 -1.83
C ALA A 61 13.25 11.00 -1.83
N ARG A 62 13.31 12.29 -2.16
CA ARG A 62 14.57 13.05 -2.28
C ARG A 62 14.65 14.26 -1.36
N ARG A 63 13.54 14.89 -1.00
CA ARG A 63 13.50 16.14 -0.22
C ARG A 63 12.63 16.05 1.02
N HIS A 64 11.34 15.72 0.84
CA HIS A 64 10.35 15.80 1.90
C HIS A 64 9.36 14.62 1.86
N ILE A 65 8.96 14.15 3.03
CA ILE A 65 7.82 13.28 3.25
C ILE A 65 6.99 13.87 4.37
N ASP A 66 5.70 14.11 4.12
CA ASP A 66 4.72 14.47 5.15
C ASP A 66 3.65 13.39 5.21
N LEU A 67 3.58 12.67 6.31
CA LEU A 67 2.69 11.54 6.52
C LEU A 67 1.66 11.85 7.61
N ALA A 68 0.37 11.71 7.29
CA ALA A 68 -0.73 11.70 8.26
C ALA A 68 -1.31 10.29 8.34
N GLY A 69 -1.11 9.62 9.47
CA GLY A 69 -1.47 8.21 9.68
C GLY A 69 -2.36 8.00 10.89
N PHE A 70 -3.57 7.44 10.67
CA PHE A 70 -4.39 6.95 11.76
C PHE A 70 -3.68 5.82 12.50
N VAL A 71 -3.25 4.78 11.75
CA VAL A 71 -2.44 3.68 12.27
C VAL A 71 -1.12 3.61 11.51
N LEU A 72 0.00 3.56 12.22
CA LEU A 72 1.35 3.34 11.70
C LEU A 72 2.00 2.22 12.52
N THR A 73 1.78 0.98 12.11
CA THR A 73 2.28 -0.22 12.81
C THR A 73 3.06 -1.17 11.89
N ASP A 74 3.16 -0.84 10.61
CA ASP A 74 4.00 -1.57 9.67
C ASP A 74 5.47 -1.19 9.87
N HIS A 75 6.27 -2.15 10.34
CA HIS A 75 7.69 -1.95 10.59
C HIS A 75 8.47 -1.65 9.30
N GLY A 76 8.09 -2.24 8.16
CA GLY A 76 8.72 -1.96 6.87
C GLY A 76 8.58 -0.50 6.46
N VAL A 77 7.37 0.07 6.65
CA VAL A 77 7.09 1.49 6.40
C VAL A 77 7.88 2.39 7.37
N ILE A 78 7.88 2.07 8.68
CA ILE A 78 8.65 2.84 9.68
C ILE A 78 10.15 2.84 9.35
N ASP A 79 10.69 1.68 8.99
CA ASP A 79 12.10 1.54 8.61
C ASP A 79 12.40 2.27 7.29
N ALA A 80 11.47 2.27 6.32
CA ALA A 80 11.63 3.03 5.08
C ALA A 80 11.68 4.55 5.33
N LEU A 81 10.85 5.08 6.25
CA LEU A 81 10.91 6.48 6.69
C LEU A 81 12.26 6.79 7.36
N SER A 82 12.74 5.92 8.23
CA SER A 82 14.05 6.05 8.88
C SER A 82 15.19 6.07 7.85
N ARG A 83 15.17 5.16 6.87
CA ARG A 83 16.15 5.13 5.77
C ARG A 83 16.07 6.38 4.89
N ALA A 84 14.88 6.92 4.65
CA ALA A 84 14.73 8.17 3.92
C ALA A 84 15.38 9.35 4.66
N ALA A 85 15.14 9.46 5.97
CA ALA A 85 15.77 10.46 6.82
C ALA A 85 17.30 10.33 6.85
N ALA A 86 17.83 9.11 6.91
CA ALA A 86 19.28 8.84 6.84
C ALA A 86 19.89 9.28 5.50
N ARG A 87 19.14 9.30 4.40
CA ARG A 87 19.54 9.87 3.10
C ARG A 87 19.49 11.40 3.06
N GLY A 88 18.95 12.04 4.10
CA GLY A 88 18.84 13.51 4.20
C GLY A 88 17.45 14.06 3.89
N VAL A 89 16.45 13.20 3.62
CA VAL A 89 15.05 13.59 3.44
C VAL A 89 14.48 14.13 4.75
N VAL A 90 13.75 15.24 4.69
CA VAL A 90 12.99 15.73 5.85
C VAL A 90 11.71 14.93 5.98
N VAL A 91 11.47 14.33 7.14
CA VAL A 91 10.32 13.47 7.40
C VAL A 91 9.49 14.06 8.52
N ARG A 92 8.22 14.36 8.25
CA ARG A 92 7.25 14.75 9.26
C ARG A 92 6.12 13.72 9.32
N VAL A 93 5.82 13.25 10.52
CA VAL A 93 4.78 12.24 10.75
C VAL A 93 3.77 12.77 11.75
N TYR A 94 2.51 12.80 11.35
CA TYR A 94 1.38 13.19 12.20
C TYR A 94 0.49 11.98 12.45
N LEU A 95 0.33 11.60 13.71
CA LEU A 95 -0.39 10.39 14.12
C LEU A 95 -1.65 10.72 14.93
N ASP A 96 -2.61 9.80 14.89
CA ASP A 96 -3.71 9.79 15.85
C ASP A 96 -3.21 9.53 17.28
N SER A 97 -4.04 9.88 18.27
CA SER A 97 -3.67 9.80 19.69
C SER A 97 -3.59 8.39 20.25
N GLU A 98 -4.38 7.43 19.72
CA GLU A 98 -4.67 6.19 20.45
C GLU A 98 -4.22 4.91 19.71
N GLU A 99 -4.17 4.91 18.38
CA GLU A 99 -4.08 3.68 17.59
C GLU A 99 -2.65 3.15 17.36
N ASN A 100 -1.63 3.75 18.00
CA ASN A 100 -0.22 3.49 17.67
C ASN A 100 0.60 2.86 18.81
N ASP A 101 -0.02 2.41 19.89
CA ASP A 101 0.69 1.91 21.08
C ASP A 101 1.54 0.67 20.78
N ARG A 102 1.09 -0.21 19.88
CA ARG A 102 1.83 -1.42 19.49
C ARG A 102 3.18 -1.13 18.85
N SER A 103 3.34 0.04 18.26
CA SER A 103 4.57 0.48 17.59
C SER A 103 5.25 1.64 18.32
N ALA A 104 4.80 1.99 19.53
CA ALA A 104 5.29 3.16 20.25
C ALA A 104 6.82 3.21 20.31
N ARG A 105 7.47 2.07 20.54
CA ARG A 105 8.95 1.99 20.59
C ARG A 105 9.59 2.28 19.21
N ALA A 106 9.05 1.72 18.14
CA ALA A 106 9.56 1.93 16.79
C ALA A 106 9.36 3.38 16.35
N ILE A 107 8.18 3.96 16.65
CA ILE A 107 7.86 5.36 16.40
C ILE A 107 8.78 6.29 17.21
N ALA A 108 9.06 5.98 18.47
CA ALA A 108 10.01 6.75 19.29
C ALA A 108 11.43 6.68 18.71
N THR A 109 11.84 5.52 18.21
CA THR A 109 13.14 5.37 17.52
C THR A 109 13.19 6.22 16.25
N LEU A 110 12.14 6.18 15.42
CA LEU A 110 12.01 7.03 14.24
C LEU A 110 12.06 8.52 14.60
N ALA A 111 11.34 8.94 15.65
CA ALA A 111 11.27 10.33 16.10
C ALA A 111 12.61 10.90 16.57
N ASN A 112 13.54 10.03 17.01
CA ASN A 112 14.89 10.43 17.42
C ASN A 112 15.90 10.44 16.26
N ALA A 113 15.50 10.01 15.06
CA ALA A 113 16.37 10.07 13.89
C ALA A 113 16.58 11.53 13.41
N PRO A 114 17.76 11.86 12.86
CA PRO A 114 18.00 13.18 12.28
C PRO A 114 16.98 13.51 11.20
N LYS A 115 16.54 14.79 11.14
CA LYS A 115 15.56 15.28 10.15
C LYS A 115 14.16 14.65 10.24
N VAL A 116 13.86 13.97 11.32
CA VAL A 116 12.52 13.46 11.61
C VAL A 116 11.85 14.29 12.68
N GLU A 117 10.59 14.62 12.48
CA GLU A 117 9.72 15.12 13.53
C GLU A 117 8.41 14.34 13.53
N VAL A 118 8.04 13.81 14.69
CA VAL A 118 6.79 13.10 14.88
C VAL A 118 5.92 13.89 15.86
N ARG A 119 4.70 14.17 15.45
CA ARG A 119 3.65 14.74 16.31
C ARG A 119 2.47 13.79 16.40
N ARG A 120 1.81 13.82 17.53
CA ARG A 120 0.59 13.09 17.79
C ARG A 120 -0.51 14.08 18.14
N LYS A 121 -1.70 13.86 17.58
CA LYS A 121 -2.90 14.60 17.98
C LYS A 121 -3.14 14.46 19.49
N ALA A 122 -3.55 15.51 20.15
CA ALA A 122 -4.00 15.42 21.53
C ALA A 122 -5.24 14.50 21.64
N PRO A 123 -5.36 13.72 22.73
CA PRO A 123 -6.53 12.86 22.94
C PRO A 123 -7.83 13.66 22.86
N SER A 124 -8.76 13.20 22.04
CA SER A 124 -10.07 13.80 21.89
C SER A 124 -11.06 12.78 21.33
N ARG A 125 -12.36 13.10 21.32
CA ARG A 125 -13.37 12.26 20.67
C ARG A 125 -13.25 12.23 19.15
N ASP A 126 -12.64 13.25 18.55
CA ASP A 126 -12.48 13.36 17.12
C ASP A 126 -11.23 12.61 16.69
N LEU A 127 -11.33 11.75 15.71
CA LEU A 127 -10.20 10.98 15.18
C LEU A 127 -9.44 11.79 14.12
N MET A 128 -8.14 11.61 14.06
CA MET A 128 -7.34 11.94 12.89
C MET A 128 -7.26 10.68 11.99
N HIS A 129 -8.24 10.52 11.09
CA HIS A 129 -8.47 9.27 10.38
C HIS A 129 -7.84 9.22 8.98
N LEU A 130 -6.90 10.11 8.67
CA LEU A 130 -6.17 10.09 7.40
C LEU A 130 -5.21 8.90 7.33
N LYS A 131 -4.97 8.44 6.12
CA LYS A 131 -4.00 7.41 5.75
C LYS A 131 -3.32 7.88 4.47
N SER A 132 -2.60 8.99 4.58
CA SER A 132 -2.09 9.68 3.41
C SER A 132 -0.70 10.24 3.67
N TYR A 133 0.12 10.28 2.63
CA TYR A 133 1.37 11.04 2.63
C TYR A 133 1.64 11.66 1.27
N GLN A 134 2.36 12.76 1.28
CA GLN A 134 2.96 13.34 0.10
C GLN A 134 4.46 13.08 0.06
N ILE A 135 5.05 13.04 -1.13
CA ILE A 135 6.48 12.98 -1.37
C ILE A 135 6.88 14.08 -2.34
N ASP A 136 7.82 14.93 -1.93
CA ASP A 136 8.51 15.93 -2.75
C ASP A 136 7.56 16.92 -3.45
N GLU A 137 6.36 17.16 -2.89
CA GLU A 137 5.30 17.98 -3.49
C GLU A 137 4.87 17.52 -4.90
N ARG A 138 5.12 16.25 -5.21
CA ARG A 138 4.90 15.66 -6.52
C ARG A 138 3.92 14.49 -6.50
N LEU A 139 3.94 13.72 -5.43
CA LEU A 139 3.19 12.48 -5.31
C LEU A 139 2.35 12.51 -4.05
N LEU A 140 1.09 12.10 -4.16
CA LEU A 140 0.19 11.81 -3.05
C LEU A 140 -0.14 10.32 -3.04
N ARG A 141 0.05 9.66 -1.89
CA ARG A 141 -0.53 8.37 -1.57
C ARG A 141 -1.70 8.59 -0.62
N THR A 142 -2.85 8.00 -0.92
CA THR A 142 -4.07 8.07 -0.10
C THR A 142 -4.88 6.78 -0.23
N GLY A 143 -6.07 6.72 0.37
CA GLY A 143 -6.98 5.57 0.33
C GLY A 143 -7.46 5.15 1.71
N SER A 144 -8.12 3.99 1.78
CA SER A 144 -8.63 3.43 3.04
C SER A 144 -7.57 2.68 3.84
N ALA A 145 -6.51 2.21 3.18
CA ALA A 145 -5.48 1.35 3.78
C ALA A 145 -4.63 2.07 4.82
N ASN A 146 -4.67 1.61 6.06
CA ASN A 146 -3.74 2.02 7.11
C ASN A 146 -2.30 1.58 6.81
N PHE A 147 -1.32 2.21 7.44
CA PHE A 147 0.09 1.78 7.39
C PHE A 147 0.31 0.63 8.38
N SER A 148 -0.33 -0.51 8.10
CA SER A 148 -0.28 -1.72 8.93
C SER A 148 -0.23 -2.97 8.06
N PHE A 149 0.41 -4.02 8.56
CA PHE A 149 0.45 -5.31 7.87
C PHE A 149 -0.96 -5.86 7.57
N SER A 150 -1.89 -5.70 8.52
CA SER A 150 -3.27 -6.20 8.36
C SER A 150 -4.03 -5.49 7.23
N ALA A 151 -3.73 -4.21 6.97
CA ALA A 151 -4.42 -3.44 5.94
C ALA A 151 -4.23 -4.02 4.53
N GLY A 152 -3.03 -4.53 4.23
CA GLY A 152 -2.73 -5.13 2.93
C GLY A 152 -2.89 -6.65 2.85
N SER A 153 -3.02 -7.32 4.02
CA SER A 153 -3.00 -8.79 4.07
C SER A 153 -4.36 -9.42 4.38
N TYR A 154 -5.24 -8.73 5.11
CA TYR A 154 -6.48 -9.32 5.63
C TYR A 154 -7.71 -8.43 5.50
N GLN A 155 -7.57 -7.21 5.02
CA GLN A 155 -8.67 -6.24 4.95
C GLN A 155 -8.92 -5.83 3.50
N ASP A 156 -10.20 -5.69 3.16
CA ASP A 156 -10.63 -5.11 1.90
C ASP A 156 -10.39 -3.60 1.95
N ASN A 157 -9.29 -3.16 1.40
CA ASN A 157 -8.88 -1.76 1.36
C ASN A 157 -8.46 -1.35 -0.05
N ASP A 158 -8.41 -0.06 -0.27
CA ASP A 158 -7.80 0.56 -1.44
C ASP A 158 -6.56 1.38 -1.05
N LEU A 159 -5.63 1.48 -1.99
CA LEU A 159 -4.50 2.39 -1.96
C LEU A 159 -4.42 3.09 -3.32
N ILE A 160 -4.36 4.41 -3.29
CA ILE A 160 -4.33 5.27 -4.46
C ILE A 160 -3.03 6.04 -4.47
N VAL A 161 -2.32 6.01 -5.58
CA VAL A 161 -1.13 6.83 -5.83
C VAL A 161 -1.43 7.80 -6.95
N LEU A 162 -1.25 9.09 -6.66
CA LEU A 162 -1.46 10.20 -7.57
C LEU A 162 -0.11 10.88 -7.82
N GLU A 163 0.43 10.77 -9.03
CA GLU A 163 1.57 11.57 -9.46
C GLU A 163 1.07 12.93 -9.95
N SER A 164 0.72 13.79 -9.01
CA SER A 164 0.09 15.09 -9.24
C SER A 164 0.57 16.12 -8.22
N PRO A 165 1.33 17.14 -8.63
CA PRO A 165 1.71 18.26 -7.77
C PRO A 165 0.51 18.96 -7.13
N GLN A 166 -0.61 19.08 -7.86
CA GLN A 166 -1.83 19.72 -7.35
C GLN A 166 -2.46 18.90 -6.22
N ALA A 167 -2.50 17.55 -6.35
CA ALA A 167 -3.01 16.68 -5.31
C ALA A 167 -2.09 16.69 -4.08
N ALA A 168 -0.76 16.66 -4.28
CA ALA A 168 0.22 16.75 -3.21
C ALA A 168 0.11 18.08 -2.46
N ALA A 169 0.00 19.22 -3.17
CA ALA A 169 -0.18 20.55 -2.56
C ALA A 169 -1.47 20.64 -1.76
N ARG A 170 -2.59 20.10 -2.28
CA ARG A 170 -3.87 20.08 -1.56
C ARG A 170 -3.81 19.28 -0.27
N PHE A 171 -3.08 18.16 -0.28
CA PHE A 171 -2.83 17.39 0.94
C PHE A 171 -1.92 18.17 1.89
N LEU A 172 -0.86 18.80 1.40
CA LEU A 172 0.08 19.59 2.21
C LEU A 172 -0.63 20.73 2.95
N ASP A 173 -1.54 21.47 2.30
CA ASP A 173 -2.37 22.48 2.95
C ASP A 173 -3.17 21.91 4.13
N THR A 174 -3.66 20.69 3.99
CA THR A 174 -4.38 20.00 5.07
C THR A 174 -3.43 19.56 6.17
N PHE A 175 -2.29 18.98 5.80
CA PHE A 175 -1.26 18.55 6.73
C PHE A 175 -0.75 19.71 7.59
N GLU A 176 -0.47 20.88 7.00
CA GLU A 176 -0.01 22.06 7.73
C GLU A 176 -1.03 22.53 8.77
N ARG A 177 -2.32 22.51 8.44
CA ARG A 177 -3.38 22.84 9.45
C ARG A 177 -3.39 21.84 10.60
N LEU A 178 -3.20 20.55 10.34
CA LEU A 178 -3.12 19.53 11.39
C LEU A 178 -1.85 19.71 12.21
N TRP A 179 -0.73 19.95 11.53
CA TRP A 179 0.59 20.12 12.13
C TRP A 179 0.69 21.34 13.05
N ALA A 180 0.01 22.42 12.70
CA ALA A 180 0.01 23.69 13.45
C ALA A 180 -0.93 23.70 14.68
N ARG A 181 -1.66 22.63 14.95
CA ARG A 181 -2.54 22.59 16.15
C ARG A 181 -1.72 22.79 17.41
N PRO A 182 -2.15 23.70 18.33
CA PRO A 182 -1.35 24.09 19.49
C PRO A 182 -1.25 22.99 20.55
N ASP A 183 -2.18 22.07 20.57
CA ASP A 183 -2.30 20.95 21.51
C ASP A 183 -1.60 19.66 21.05
N ASN A 184 -0.95 19.68 19.89
CA ASN A 184 -0.19 18.54 19.39
C ASN A 184 0.96 18.16 20.34
N GLN A 185 1.11 16.87 20.58
CA GLN A 185 2.20 16.31 21.37
C GLN A 185 3.37 15.91 20.47
N ARG A 186 4.57 16.37 20.76
CA ARG A 186 5.79 15.87 20.11
C ARG A 186 6.17 14.51 20.69
N ILE A 187 6.59 13.58 19.82
CA ILE A 187 7.16 12.29 20.20
C ILE A 187 8.69 12.38 19.99
N GLY A 188 9.43 11.75 20.87
CA GLY A 188 10.91 11.77 20.86
C GLY A 188 11.47 12.71 21.92
N VAL A 189 12.68 12.41 22.38
CA VAL A 189 13.45 13.24 23.32
C VAL A 189 14.45 14.02 22.49
N ARG A 190 14.41 15.34 22.59
CA ARG A 190 15.53 16.20 22.22
C ARG A 190 16.33 16.54 23.44
#